data_a8965150968ca7d29fa1b10d0144009e
#
_entry.id   a8965150968ca7d29fa1b10d0144009e
#
_cell.length_a   1.000
_cell.length_b   1.000
_cell.length_c   1.000
_cell.angle_alpha   90.00
_cell.angle_beta   90.00
_cell.angle_gamma   90.00
#
_symmetry.space_group_name_H-M   'P 1'
#
loop_
_entity.id
_entity.type
_entity.pdbx_description
1 polymer ?
#
loop_
_entity_poly.entity_id
_entity_poly.type
_entity_poly.pdbx_seq_one_letter_code
_entity_poly.pdbx_strand_id
1 'polypeptide(L)'
;MLFKNAMIFMPSHTFSHGSFRVEDGKFTEILADVPNREGIDLQGAVVIPGLIDVHTHGNSGADLSDGDLAGIQAMAAYSAKNGITSFAPASMTLPYDVLAKAYAAARAYADHRPQGGARLMGVHMEGPYFSEKKKGAQNGEYLRLPDFAGFQKLYEDCGGLIRIVDVAAELPGAAEFAAKASRLCTVSIAHTDANYEQACAVFDAGATHLTHLFNAMPSIHHRNPAVIGAASERGIRAELICDGLHVHPSSVRMAFKLFPGQICLISDSLRCCGMPDGEYELGGQTAYLKDHIARLADGTIAGAATNLYDGMRNAVRFGIPMAEAITAATEQPAQAIHAFDRIGSIEVGKYADFVVCDADLSRRKVYIGGEAVE
;
A
#
# COMPACT_ATOMS: atom_id res chain seq x y z
N MET A 1 28.61 -6.72 -0.04
CA MET A 1 28.45 -7.28 -1.41
C MET A 1 28.41 -6.13 -2.42
N LEU A 2 29.07 -6.23 -3.58
CA LEU A 2 29.02 -5.21 -4.64
C LEU A 2 28.11 -5.69 -5.77
N PHE A 3 27.17 -4.86 -6.20
CA PHE A 3 26.38 -5.01 -7.42
C PHE A 3 26.87 -3.98 -8.43
N LYS A 4 27.15 -4.40 -9.66
CA LYS A 4 27.76 -3.54 -10.69
C LYS A 4 27.02 -3.64 -12.01
N ASN A 5 27.31 -2.67 -12.90
CA ASN A 5 26.74 -2.61 -14.24
C ASN A 5 25.21 -2.62 -14.21
N ALA A 6 24.62 -1.66 -13.52
CA ALA A 6 23.18 -1.51 -13.34
C ALA A 6 22.69 -0.16 -13.89
N MET A 7 21.47 -0.13 -14.40
CA MET A 7 20.72 1.09 -14.64
C MET A 7 19.83 1.37 -13.41
N ILE A 8 20.32 2.19 -12.49
CA ILE A 8 19.77 2.42 -11.16
C ILE A 8 18.73 3.54 -11.20
N PHE A 9 17.53 3.32 -10.68
CA PHE A 9 16.54 4.36 -10.43
C PHE A 9 16.96 5.19 -9.21
N MET A 10 17.36 6.43 -9.47
CA MET A 10 17.93 7.34 -8.47
C MET A 10 16.84 8.14 -7.75
N PRO A 11 17.14 8.70 -6.55
CA PRO A 11 16.23 9.60 -5.83
C PRO A 11 15.83 10.88 -6.61
N SER A 12 16.57 11.22 -7.65
CA SER A 12 16.22 12.29 -8.61
C SER A 12 15.11 11.90 -9.59
N HIS A 13 14.53 10.70 -9.44
CA HIS A 13 13.54 10.10 -10.32
C HIS A 13 14.05 9.93 -11.77
N THR A 14 15.35 9.73 -11.91
CA THR A 14 16.03 9.45 -13.20
C THR A 14 16.80 8.14 -13.10
N PHE A 15 17.08 7.53 -14.24
CA PHE A 15 17.95 6.37 -14.30
C PHE A 15 19.39 6.78 -14.53
N SER A 16 20.32 6.18 -13.79
CA SER A 16 21.76 6.40 -13.93
C SER A 16 22.50 5.06 -13.99
N HIS A 17 23.43 4.94 -14.93
CA HIS A 17 24.32 3.77 -14.97
C HIS A 17 25.31 3.83 -13.81
N GLY A 18 25.44 2.73 -13.06
CA GLY A 18 26.28 2.71 -11.87
C GLY A 18 26.37 1.35 -11.19
N SER A 19 26.90 1.41 -9.99
CA SER A 19 27.11 0.28 -9.10
C SER A 19 26.71 0.68 -7.68
N PHE A 20 26.46 -0.29 -6.81
CA PHE A 20 26.19 -0.03 -5.39
C PHE A 20 26.70 -1.16 -4.51
N ARG A 21 27.03 -0.81 -3.28
CA ARG A 21 27.48 -1.76 -2.27
C ARG A 21 26.40 -1.97 -1.20
N VAL A 22 26.31 -3.22 -0.77
CA VAL A 22 25.43 -3.64 0.34
C VAL A 22 26.26 -4.31 1.41
N GLU A 23 26.09 -3.83 2.65
CA GLU A 23 26.66 -4.41 3.86
C GLU A 23 25.60 -4.36 4.97
N ASP A 24 25.52 -5.41 5.77
CA ASP A 24 24.55 -5.54 6.88
C ASP A 24 23.10 -5.21 6.48
N GLY A 25 22.73 -5.64 5.27
CA GLY A 25 21.37 -5.45 4.75
C GLY A 25 21.03 -4.03 4.29
N LYS A 26 22.02 -3.12 4.19
CA LYS A 26 21.82 -1.71 3.81
C LYS A 26 22.70 -1.32 2.63
N PHE A 27 22.23 -0.32 1.89
CA PHE A 27 23.08 0.37 0.92
C PHE A 27 24.14 1.16 1.66
N THR A 28 25.43 0.91 1.36
CA THR A 28 26.56 1.62 1.98
C THR A 28 27.27 2.57 1.01
N GLU A 29 27.23 2.28 -0.27
CA GLU A 29 27.79 3.14 -1.31
C GLU A 29 26.93 3.09 -2.57
N ILE A 30 26.78 4.24 -3.23
CA ILE A 30 26.27 4.36 -4.61
C ILE A 30 27.43 4.95 -5.44
N LEU A 31 27.84 4.25 -6.48
CA LEU A 31 29.08 4.52 -7.21
C LEU A 31 28.78 4.72 -8.70
N ALA A 32 29.64 5.47 -9.38
CA ALA A 32 29.78 5.33 -10.82
C ALA A 32 30.12 3.86 -11.14
N ASP A 33 29.90 3.43 -12.39
CA ASP A 33 30.16 2.04 -12.73
C ASP A 33 31.63 1.65 -12.51
N VAL A 34 31.83 0.46 -11.93
CA VAL A 34 33.15 -0.09 -11.57
C VAL A 34 33.35 -1.49 -12.17
N PRO A 35 33.41 -1.62 -13.50
CA PRO A 35 33.33 -2.91 -14.21
C PRO A 35 34.43 -3.90 -13.80
N ASN A 36 35.62 -3.42 -13.42
CA ASN A 36 36.79 -4.25 -13.10
C ASN A 36 36.84 -4.72 -11.64
N ARG A 37 35.87 -4.31 -10.79
CA ARG A 37 35.81 -4.81 -9.41
C ARG A 37 35.06 -6.14 -9.34
N GLU A 38 35.47 -6.99 -8.39
CA GLU A 38 34.75 -8.22 -8.08
C GLU A 38 33.35 -7.88 -7.53
N GLY A 39 32.32 -8.60 -7.99
CA GLY A 39 30.94 -8.37 -7.58
C GLY A 39 29.94 -9.02 -8.52
N ILE A 40 28.66 -8.92 -8.18
CA ILE A 40 27.54 -9.42 -8.99
C ILE A 40 27.34 -8.45 -10.17
N ASP A 41 27.55 -8.93 -11.39
CA ASP A 41 27.28 -8.18 -12.61
C ASP A 41 25.81 -8.28 -12.99
N LEU A 42 25.11 -7.15 -12.98
CA LEU A 42 23.70 -7.05 -13.34
C LEU A 42 23.45 -6.88 -14.84
N GLN A 43 24.52 -6.84 -15.65
CA GLN A 43 24.47 -6.87 -17.13
C GLN A 43 23.60 -5.74 -17.73
N GLY A 44 23.66 -4.55 -17.17
CA GLY A 44 22.87 -3.39 -17.61
C GLY A 44 21.39 -3.45 -17.25
N ALA A 45 20.99 -4.40 -16.41
CA ALA A 45 19.60 -4.50 -15.96
C ALA A 45 19.15 -3.25 -15.20
N VAL A 46 17.86 -2.97 -15.25
CA VAL A 46 17.23 -1.92 -14.46
C VAL A 46 17.11 -2.36 -13.01
N VAL A 47 17.47 -1.47 -12.09
CA VAL A 47 17.33 -1.67 -10.65
C VAL A 47 16.41 -0.58 -10.09
N ILE A 48 15.30 -0.99 -9.49
CA ILE A 48 14.34 -0.10 -8.83
C ILE A 48 14.28 -0.43 -7.33
N PRO A 49 13.88 0.52 -6.46
CA PRO A 49 13.60 0.20 -5.07
C PRO A 49 12.56 -0.93 -4.97
N GLY A 50 12.64 -1.74 -3.95
CA GLY A 50 11.58 -2.70 -3.65
C GLY A 50 10.25 -1.99 -3.43
N LEU A 51 9.16 -2.55 -3.98
CA LEU A 51 7.83 -1.97 -3.88
C LEU A 51 7.29 -2.06 -2.46
N ILE A 52 6.39 -1.14 -2.13
CA ILE A 52 5.80 -1.02 -0.80
C ILE A 52 4.28 -0.98 -0.95
N ASP A 53 3.59 -2.00 -0.46
CA ASP A 53 2.14 -2.08 -0.50
C ASP A 53 1.54 -1.69 0.85
N VAL A 54 0.92 -0.53 0.93
CA VAL A 54 0.37 0.00 2.18
C VAL A 54 -1.13 -0.28 2.35
N HIS A 55 -1.72 -0.97 1.36
CA HIS A 55 -3.11 -1.37 1.40
C HIS A 55 -3.29 -2.70 0.65
N THR A 56 -3.31 -3.79 1.39
CA THR A 56 -3.56 -5.15 0.92
C THR A 56 -4.21 -5.95 2.05
N HIS A 57 -5.40 -6.51 1.84
CA HIS A 57 -6.03 -7.36 2.86
C HIS A 57 -5.33 -8.71 2.95
N GLY A 58 -4.97 -9.26 1.78
CA GLY A 58 -4.36 -10.58 1.75
C GLY A 58 -3.89 -11.04 0.38
N ASN A 59 -3.37 -12.25 0.36
CA ASN A 59 -2.98 -13.03 -0.81
C ASN A 59 -2.73 -14.48 -0.39
N SER A 60 -2.53 -15.38 -1.36
CA SER A 60 -2.14 -16.79 -1.11
C SER A 60 -3.08 -17.53 -0.14
N GLY A 61 -4.36 -17.18 -0.13
CA GLY A 61 -5.37 -17.80 0.73
C GLY A 61 -5.47 -17.23 2.14
N ALA A 62 -4.60 -16.29 2.53
CA ALA A 62 -4.53 -15.68 3.87
C ALA A 62 -4.96 -14.21 3.85
N ASP A 63 -5.44 -13.72 4.98
CA ASP A 63 -5.88 -12.35 5.22
C ASP A 63 -5.36 -11.87 6.59
N LEU A 64 -5.01 -10.58 6.71
CA LEU A 64 -4.59 -10.03 8.00
C LEU A 64 -5.63 -10.29 9.09
N SER A 65 -6.91 -10.15 8.73
CA SER A 65 -8.04 -10.26 9.67
C SER A 65 -8.21 -11.67 10.26
N ASP A 66 -7.57 -12.70 9.71
CA ASP A 66 -7.55 -14.05 10.29
C ASP A 66 -6.83 -14.08 11.64
N GLY A 67 -5.92 -13.13 11.88
CA GLY A 67 -5.10 -13.08 13.09
C GLY A 67 -4.20 -14.31 13.24
N ASP A 68 -3.71 -14.84 12.12
CA ASP A 68 -2.86 -16.03 12.05
C ASP A 68 -1.44 -15.68 11.56
N LEU A 69 -0.44 -16.01 12.37
CA LEU A 69 0.96 -15.74 12.05
C LEU A 69 1.43 -16.49 10.79
N ALA A 70 0.98 -17.73 10.59
CA ALA A 70 1.36 -18.53 9.43
C ALA A 70 0.77 -17.93 8.14
N GLY A 71 -0.46 -17.41 8.21
CA GLY A 71 -1.08 -16.67 7.10
C GLY A 71 -0.28 -15.41 6.74
N ILE A 72 0.13 -14.61 7.72
CA ILE A 72 0.98 -13.43 7.49
C ILE A 72 2.32 -13.81 6.89
N GLN A 73 2.93 -14.93 7.30
CA GLN A 73 4.16 -15.44 6.70
C GLN A 73 3.97 -15.82 5.22
N ALA A 74 2.84 -16.46 4.89
CA ALA A 74 2.50 -16.80 3.50
C ALA A 74 2.31 -15.52 2.65
N MET A 75 1.57 -14.53 3.18
CA MET A 75 1.39 -13.23 2.54
C MET A 75 2.72 -12.55 2.26
N ALA A 76 3.63 -12.53 3.24
CA ALA A 76 4.93 -11.89 3.12
C ALA A 76 5.84 -12.61 2.11
N ALA A 77 5.80 -13.94 2.06
CA ALA A 77 6.56 -14.73 1.08
C ALA A 77 6.06 -14.48 -0.35
N TYR A 78 4.75 -14.48 -0.57
CA TYR A 78 4.15 -14.12 -1.85
C TYR A 78 4.52 -12.70 -2.28
N SER A 79 4.37 -11.73 -1.38
CA SER A 79 4.73 -10.33 -1.62
C SER A 79 6.19 -10.20 -2.06
N ALA A 80 7.12 -10.79 -1.32
CA ALA A 80 8.55 -10.80 -1.64
C ALA A 80 8.82 -11.38 -3.03
N LYS A 81 8.26 -12.54 -3.35
CA LYS A 81 8.39 -13.16 -4.69
C LYS A 81 7.84 -12.27 -5.81
N ASN A 82 6.89 -11.40 -5.49
CA ASN A 82 6.28 -10.47 -6.44
C ASN A 82 6.88 -9.06 -6.44
N GLY A 83 8.07 -8.86 -5.85
CA GLY A 83 8.78 -7.58 -5.89
C GLY A 83 8.30 -6.57 -4.85
N ILE A 84 7.36 -6.95 -4.00
CA ILE A 84 6.86 -6.14 -2.88
C ILE A 84 7.72 -6.52 -1.67
N THR A 85 8.70 -5.70 -1.35
CA THR A 85 9.69 -5.98 -0.31
C THR A 85 9.27 -5.51 1.07
N SER A 86 8.27 -4.62 1.11
CA SER A 86 7.67 -4.10 2.34
C SER A 86 6.16 -3.96 2.17
N PHE A 87 5.40 -4.14 3.26
CA PHE A 87 3.96 -3.99 3.23
C PHE A 87 3.40 -3.55 4.57
N ALA A 88 2.22 -2.92 4.53
CA ALA A 88 1.38 -2.62 5.68
C ALA A 88 -0.02 -3.18 5.37
N PRO A 89 -0.31 -4.44 5.76
CA PRO A 89 -1.57 -5.07 5.43
C PRO A 89 -2.75 -4.35 6.09
N ALA A 90 -3.90 -4.34 5.39
CA ALA A 90 -5.13 -3.71 5.83
C ALA A 90 -6.06 -4.70 6.52
N SER A 91 -6.67 -4.27 7.64
CA SER A 91 -7.75 -5.02 8.28
C SER A 91 -9.09 -4.68 7.67
N MET A 92 -10.05 -5.59 7.76
CA MET A 92 -11.45 -5.31 7.47
C MET A 92 -12.15 -4.60 8.64
N THR A 93 -13.36 -4.08 8.40
CA THR A 93 -14.28 -3.62 9.46
C THR A 93 -14.73 -4.79 10.31
N LEU A 94 -14.20 -4.91 11.52
CA LEU A 94 -14.38 -6.01 12.45
C LEU A 94 -14.48 -5.53 13.91
N PRO A 95 -14.97 -6.38 14.83
CA PRO A 95 -14.91 -6.08 16.27
C PRO A 95 -13.48 -5.85 16.77
N TYR A 96 -13.32 -5.02 17.81
CA TYR A 96 -12.00 -4.64 18.34
C TYR A 96 -11.18 -5.80 18.88
N ASP A 97 -11.81 -6.81 19.45
CA ASP A 97 -11.13 -8.02 19.92
C ASP A 97 -10.55 -8.86 18.78
N VAL A 98 -11.24 -8.90 17.63
CA VAL A 98 -10.73 -9.53 16.39
C VAL A 98 -9.59 -8.72 15.82
N LEU A 99 -9.73 -7.37 15.74
CA LEU A 99 -8.65 -6.47 15.29
C LEU A 99 -7.41 -6.59 16.20
N ALA A 100 -7.60 -6.63 17.53
CA ALA A 100 -6.50 -6.79 18.48
C ALA A 100 -5.73 -8.10 18.25
N LYS A 101 -6.43 -9.21 17.97
CA LYS A 101 -5.80 -10.50 17.63
C LYS A 101 -5.01 -10.40 16.31
N ALA A 102 -5.59 -9.78 15.29
CA ALA A 102 -4.94 -9.60 13.99
C ALA A 102 -3.65 -8.76 14.13
N TYR A 103 -3.70 -7.66 14.87
CA TYR A 103 -2.53 -6.78 15.08
C TYR A 103 -1.46 -7.40 15.98
N ALA A 104 -1.86 -8.25 16.94
CA ALA A 104 -0.90 -9.03 17.72
C ALA A 104 -0.14 -10.04 16.86
N ALA A 105 -0.81 -10.72 15.91
CA ALA A 105 -0.16 -11.61 14.94
C ALA A 105 0.79 -10.83 14.00
N ALA A 106 0.35 -9.64 13.52
CA ALA A 106 1.20 -8.75 12.72
C ALA A 106 2.44 -8.29 13.52
N ARG A 107 2.28 -7.96 14.80
CA ARG A 107 3.40 -7.60 15.70
C ARG A 107 4.38 -8.75 15.84
N ALA A 108 3.88 -9.97 16.09
CA ALA A 108 4.71 -11.16 16.22
C ALA A 108 5.53 -11.43 14.93
N TYR A 109 4.92 -11.22 13.76
CA TYR A 109 5.63 -11.30 12.49
C TYR A 109 6.72 -10.21 12.36
N ALA A 110 6.40 -8.96 12.67
CA ALA A 110 7.33 -7.84 12.56
C ALA A 110 8.57 -8.04 13.46
N ASP A 111 8.37 -8.61 14.66
CA ASP A 111 9.45 -8.89 15.61
C ASP A 111 10.33 -10.08 15.20
N HIS A 112 9.76 -11.05 14.48
CA HIS A 112 10.44 -12.31 14.13
C HIS A 112 10.31 -12.65 12.63
N ARG A 113 10.48 -11.65 11.76
CA ARG A 113 10.37 -11.81 10.31
C ARG A 113 11.29 -12.92 9.80
N PRO A 114 10.79 -13.92 9.07
CA PRO A 114 11.62 -14.92 8.41
C PRO A 114 12.54 -14.28 7.35
N GLN A 115 13.72 -14.85 7.14
CA GLN A 115 14.59 -14.48 6.04
C GLN A 115 13.85 -14.65 4.69
N GLY A 116 14.02 -13.69 3.79
CA GLY A 116 13.37 -13.69 2.47
C GLY A 116 11.90 -13.26 2.46
N GLY A 117 11.22 -13.13 3.60
CA GLY A 117 9.88 -12.57 3.67
C GLY A 117 9.87 -11.05 3.52
N ALA A 118 8.83 -10.47 2.94
CA ALA A 118 8.64 -9.01 2.90
C ALA A 118 8.58 -8.41 4.31
N ARG A 119 9.03 -7.16 4.47
CA ARG A 119 9.01 -6.46 5.77
C ARG A 119 7.60 -5.97 6.07
N LEU A 120 7.03 -6.37 7.19
CA LEU A 120 5.82 -5.76 7.70
C LEU A 120 6.20 -4.44 8.39
N MET A 121 5.87 -3.31 7.75
CA MET A 121 6.26 -1.97 8.19
C MET A 121 5.21 -1.29 9.04
N GLY A 122 4.04 -1.87 9.13
CA GLY A 122 2.89 -1.40 9.88
C GLY A 122 1.64 -2.19 9.53
N VAL A 123 0.50 -1.72 10.00
CA VAL A 123 -0.83 -2.14 9.56
C VAL A 123 -1.64 -0.92 9.15
N HIS A 124 -2.54 -1.10 8.20
CA HIS A 124 -3.55 -0.14 7.79
C HIS A 124 -4.88 -0.55 8.47
N MET A 125 -5.39 0.28 9.39
CA MET A 125 -6.67 0.06 10.03
C MET A 125 -7.79 0.59 9.12
N GLU A 126 -8.27 -0.24 8.21
CA GLU A 126 -9.36 0.08 7.28
C GLU A 126 -10.71 -0.23 7.94
N GLY A 127 -11.32 0.79 8.50
CA GLY A 127 -12.53 0.69 9.32
C GLY A 127 -12.23 0.54 10.83
N PRO A 128 -13.26 0.55 11.66
CA PRO A 128 -14.71 0.45 11.39
C PRO A 128 -15.44 1.80 11.25
N TYR A 129 -14.78 2.93 11.10
CA TYR A 129 -15.36 4.27 11.14
C TYR A 129 -15.85 4.75 9.77
N PHE A 130 -16.77 3.99 9.15
CA PHE A 130 -17.20 4.17 7.77
C PHE A 130 -18.67 4.56 7.62
N SER A 131 -18.98 5.18 6.48
CA SER A 131 -20.34 5.49 6.06
C SER A 131 -21.13 4.22 5.70
N GLU A 132 -22.31 4.03 6.27
CA GLU A 132 -23.18 2.92 5.87
C GLU A 132 -23.52 2.98 4.36
N LYS A 133 -23.65 4.19 3.80
CA LYS A 133 -23.94 4.38 2.37
C LYS A 133 -22.78 4.02 1.46
N LYS A 134 -21.54 4.06 1.98
CA LYS A 134 -20.30 3.87 1.22
C LYS A 134 -19.46 2.71 1.74
N LYS A 135 -20.06 1.82 2.50
CA LYS A 135 -19.34 0.68 3.10
C LYS A 135 -18.73 -0.28 2.09
N GLY A 136 -19.22 -0.31 0.82
CA GLY A 136 -18.70 -1.25 -0.17
C GLY A 136 -18.83 -2.70 0.29
N ALA A 137 -17.74 -3.44 0.26
CA ALA A 137 -17.64 -4.82 0.73
C ALA A 137 -17.43 -4.97 2.25
N GLN A 138 -17.34 -3.87 3.01
CA GLN A 138 -17.21 -3.91 4.47
C GLN A 138 -18.53 -4.38 5.13
N ASN A 139 -18.40 -5.12 6.23
CA ASN A 139 -19.59 -5.62 6.95
C ASN A 139 -20.25 -4.50 7.77
N GLY A 140 -21.46 -4.11 7.37
CA GLY A 140 -22.24 -3.03 8.03
C GLY A 140 -22.55 -3.27 9.50
N GLU A 141 -22.59 -4.53 9.94
CA GLU A 141 -22.88 -4.89 11.33
C GLU A 141 -21.83 -4.36 12.32
N TYR A 142 -20.58 -4.20 11.86
CA TYR A 142 -19.45 -3.78 12.69
C TYR A 142 -19.08 -2.31 12.54
N LEU A 143 -19.82 -1.53 11.75
CA LEU A 143 -19.61 -0.09 11.63
C LEU A 143 -19.77 0.64 12.96
N ARG A 144 -18.94 1.63 13.19
CA ARG A 144 -18.90 2.44 14.41
C ARG A 144 -18.72 3.92 14.09
N LEU A 145 -19.15 4.77 15.00
CA LEU A 145 -18.70 6.16 15.03
C LEU A 145 -17.21 6.23 15.43
N PRO A 146 -16.48 7.29 15.01
CA PRO A 146 -15.10 7.50 15.39
C PRO A 146 -14.91 7.44 16.91
N ASP A 147 -14.10 6.50 17.39
CA ASP A 147 -13.81 6.25 18.79
C ASP A 147 -12.30 6.31 19.02
N PHE A 148 -11.81 7.49 19.43
CA PHE A 148 -10.38 7.66 19.68
C PHE A 148 -9.85 6.79 20.81
N ALA A 149 -10.64 6.56 21.88
CA ALA A 149 -10.18 5.76 23.03
C ALA A 149 -9.99 4.29 22.62
N GLY A 150 -10.94 3.71 21.89
CA GLY A 150 -10.82 2.36 21.36
C GLY A 150 -9.67 2.21 20.36
N PHE A 151 -9.51 3.18 19.45
CA PHE A 151 -8.37 3.23 18.53
C PHE A 151 -7.03 3.31 19.27
N GLN A 152 -6.90 4.23 20.23
CA GLN A 152 -5.66 4.42 21.00
C GLN A 152 -5.28 3.13 21.74
N LYS A 153 -6.24 2.44 22.32
CA LYS A 153 -5.98 1.14 22.96
C LYS A 153 -5.42 0.12 21.97
N LEU A 154 -6.03 -0.03 20.78
CA LEU A 154 -5.52 -0.94 19.75
C LEU A 154 -4.10 -0.55 19.30
N TYR A 155 -3.85 0.76 19.13
CA TYR A 155 -2.55 1.30 18.76
C TYR A 155 -1.47 0.98 19.80
N GLU A 156 -1.78 1.15 21.10
CA GLU A 156 -0.87 0.85 22.21
C GLU A 156 -0.63 -0.66 22.36
N ASP A 157 -1.69 -1.46 22.31
CA ASP A 157 -1.64 -2.92 22.45
C ASP A 157 -0.78 -3.59 21.36
N CYS A 158 -0.75 -3.02 20.13
CA CYS A 158 0.12 -3.51 19.06
C CYS A 158 1.49 -2.80 18.98
N GLY A 159 1.86 -2.01 20.01
CA GLY A 159 3.13 -1.32 20.09
C GLY A 159 3.33 -0.27 18.99
N GLY A 160 2.27 0.46 18.62
CA GLY A 160 2.32 1.53 17.62
C GLY A 160 2.44 1.02 16.18
N LEU A 161 2.00 -0.19 15.90
CA LEU A 161 2.12 -0.79 14.57
C LEU A 161 1.10 -0.21 13.57
N ILE A 162 -0.01 0.38 14.02
CA ILE A 162 -0.98 1.06 13.13
C ILE A 162 -0.30 2.28 12.49
N ARG A 163 -0.12 2.28 11.17
CA ARG A 163 0.51 3.35 10.42
C ARG A 163 -0.47 4.24 9.66
N ILE A 164 -1.61 3.66 9.29
CA ILE A 164 -2.73 4.38 8.66
C ILE A 164 -4.00 3.97 9.40
N VAL A 165 -4.88 4.94 9.65
CA VAL A 165 -6.24 4.69 10.14
C VAL A 165 -7.24 5.47 9.32
N ASP A 166 -8.32 4.80 8.94
CA ASP A 166 -9.36 5.36 8.07
C ASP A 166 -10.55 5.92 8.86
N VAL A 167 -11.14 6.99 8.31
CA VAL A 167 -12.37 7.59 8.84
C VAL A 167 -13.21 8.20 7.71
N ALA A 168 -14.52 7.98 7.73
CA ALA A 168 -15.46 8.69 6.87
C ALA A 168 -15.70 10.11 7.40
N ALA A 169 -15.49 11.11 6.56
CA ALA A 169 -15.39 12.51 7.00
C ALA A 169 -16.73 13.13 7.43
N GLU A 170 -17.86 12.58 6.98
CA GLU A 170 -19.20 13.04 7.37
C GLU A 170 -19.64 12.54 8.74
N LEU A 171 -18.94 11.56 9.32
CA LEU A 171 -19.36 11.00 10.61
C LEU A 171 -19.20 12.00 11.75
N PRO A 172 -20.16 12.03 12.70
CA PRO A 172 -20.01 12.81 13.93
C PRO A 172 -18.70 12.47 14.66
N GLY A 173 -17.90 13.49 14.97
CA GLY A 173 -16.61 13.32 15.67
C GLY A 173 -15.41 13.01 14.74
N ALA A 174 -15.58 12.91 13.41
CA ALA A 174 -14.49 12.58 12.50
C ALA A 174 -13.32 13.58 12.55
N ALA A 175 -13.59 14.88 12.56
CA ALA A 175 -12.55 15.91 12.67
C ALA A 175 -11.83 15.86 14.04
N GLU A 176 -12.56 15.63 15.13
CA GLU A 176 -11.95 15.49 16.47
C GLU A 176 -11.07 14.23 16.53
N PHE A 177 -11.54 13.12 15.97
CA PHE A 177 -10.77 11.89 15.84
C PHE A 177 -9.48 12.14 15.04
N ALA A 178 -9.59 12.77 13.87
CA ALA A 178 -8.44 13.09 13.01
C ALA A 178 -7.41 13.96 13.76
N ALA A 179 -7.84 14.99 14.50
CA ALA A 179 -6.96 15.87 15.26
C ALA A 179 -6.15 15.15 16.36
N LYS A 180 -6.71 14.06 16.92
CA LYS A 180 -6.04 13.24 17.92
C LYS A 180 -5.18 12.13 17.28
N ALA A 181 -5.73 11.39 16.32
CA ALA A 181 -5.09 10.23 15.71
C ALA A 181 -3.89 10.63 14.82
N SER A 182 -3.92 11.80 14.18
CA SER A 182 -2.81 12.33 13.37
C SER A 182 -1.50 12.58 14.14
N ARG A 183 -1.56 12.60 15.46
CA ARG A 183 -0.37 12.65 16.33
C ARG A 183 0.31 11.29 16.50
N LEU A 184 -0.34 10.22 16.12
CA LEU A 184 0.11 8.84 16.30
C LEU A 184 0.45 8.16 14.96
N CYS A 185 -0.37 8.38 13.95
CA CYS A 185 -0.22 7.77 12.63
C CYS A 185 -0.86 8.64 11.54
N THR A 186 -0.76 8.23 10.30
CA THR A 186 -1.48 8.85 9.17
C THR A 186 -2.98 8.61 9.32
N VAL A 187 -3.78 9.68 9.24
CA VAL A 187 -5.23 9.60 9.14
C VAL A 187 -5.63 9.73 7.69
N SER A 188 -6.44 8.80 7.21
CA SER A 188 -6.96 8.78 5.85
C SER A 188 -8.48 8.93 5.83
N ILE A 189 -8.99 9.63 4.84
CA ILE A 189 -10.43 9.63 4.56
C ILE A 189 -10.74 8.45 3.65
N ALA A 190 -11.73 7.63 4.04
CA ALA A 190 -12.13 6.42 3.32
C ALA A 190 -13.62 6.17 3.48
N HIS A 191 -14.22 5.38 2.56
CA HIS A 191 -15.61 4.89 2.65
C HIS A 191 -16.58 5.97 3.12
N THR A 192 -16.57 7.12 2.45
CA THR A 192 -17.21 8.37 2.86
C THR A 192 -18.27 8.83 1.86
N ASP A 193 -19.37 9.38 2.36
CA ASP A 193 -20.37 10.12 1.57
C ASP A 193 -20.22 11.65 1.78
N ALA A 194 -19.05 12.09 2.27
CA ALA A 194 -18.78 13.48 2.62
C ALA A 194 -18.89 14.43 1.43
N ASN A 195 -19.48 15.58 1.69
CA ASN A 195 -19.37 16.73 0.80
C ASN A 195 -17.98 17.42 0.93
N TYR A 196 -17.78 18.45 0.13
CA TYR A 196 -16.50 19.18 0.10
C TYR A 196 -16.13 19.79 1.47
N GLU A 197 -17.07 20.44 2.14
CA GLU A 197 -16.86 21.14 3.42
C GLU A 197 -16.53 20.15 4.55
N GLN A 198 -17.23 19.01 4.60
CA GLN A 198 -16.97 17.96 5.57
C GLN A 198 -15.58 17.35 5.39
N ALA A 199 -15.18 17.07 4.14
CA ALA A 199 -13.85 16.59 3.84
C ALA A 199 -12.77 17.61 4.21
N CYS A 200 -12.96 18.89 3.89
CA CYS A 200 -12.08 19.98 4.29
C CYS A 200 -11.87 20.01 5.80
N ALA A 201 -12.93 19.91 6.59
CA ALA A 201 -12.83 19.93 8.05
C ALA A 201 -11.94 18.82 8.61
N VAL A 202 -12.00 17.61 8.03
CA VAL A 202 -11.19 16.47 8.48
C VAL A 202 -9.74 16.58 7.99
N PHE A 203 -9.49 17.09 6.78
CA PHE A 203 -8.14 17.38 6.30
C PHE A 203 -7.49 18.51 7.13
N ASP A 204 -8.22 19.58 7.38
CA ASP A 204 -7.74 20.70 8.18
C ASP A 204 -7.47 20.29 9.65
N ALA A 205 -8.14 19.24 10.14
CA ALA A 205 -7.91 18.64 11.45
C ALA A 205 -6.70 17.68 11.49
N GLY A 206 -6.08 17.36 10.36
CA GLY A 206 -4.82 16.59 10.32
C GLY A 206 -4.85 15.31 9.51
N ALA A 207 -5.93 14.97 8.81
CA ALA A 207 -5.89 13.91 7.82
C ALA A 207 -5.02 14.34 6.62
N THR A 208 -4.17 13.44 6.14
CA THR A 208 -3.19 13.71 5.06
C THR A 208 -3.23 12.68 3.94
N HIS A 209 -4.22 11.78 4.00
CA HIS A 209 -4.31 10.66 3.09
C HIS A 209 -5.76 10.46 2.60
N LEU A 210 -5.92 9.82 1.45
CA LEU A 210 -7.21 9.44 0.86
C LEU A 210 -7.10 8.02 0.35
N THR A 211 -7.86 7.11 0.91
CA THR A 211 -7.82 5.68 0.63
C THR A 211 -8.51 5.38 -0.70
N HIS A 212 -7.97 4.46 -1.50
CA HIS A 212 -8.47 3.91 -2.78
C HIS A 212 -9.33 4.87 -3.61
N LEU A 213 -8.71 5.99 -4.03
CA LEU A 213 -9.32 7.09 -4.79
C LEU A 213 -10.34 6.60 -5.82
N PHE A 214 -11.52 7.22 -5.86
CA PHE A 214 -12.74 6.91 -6.63
C PHE A 214 -13.60 5.78 -6.07
N ASN A 215 -13.07 4.87 -5.26
CA ASN A 215 -13.83 3.75 -4.73
C ASN A 215 -14.46 4.11 -3.39
N ALA A 216 -15.70 3.69 -3.18
CA ALA A 216 -16.48 3.93 -1.96
C ALA A 216 -16.56 5.41 -1.53
N MET A 217 -16.62 6.35 -2.49
CA MET A 217 -16.74 7.79 -2.25
C MET A 217 -17.61 8.45 -3.34
N PRO A 218 -18.08 9.72 -3.15
CA PRO A 218 -18.78 10.46 -4.19
C PRO A 218 -17.88 10.76 -5.39
N SER A 219 -18.44 10.69 -6.60
CA SER A 219 -17.75 11.10 -7.81
C SER A 219 -17.55 12.62 -7.88
N ILE A 220 -16.51 13.07 -8.59
CA ILE A 220 -16.33 14.49 -8.88
C ILE A 220 -17.50 15.03 -9.69
N HIS A 221 -18.14 16.09 -9.20
CA HIS A 221 -19.10 16.85 -9.94
C HIS A 221 -18.69 18.34 -9.92
N HIS A 222 -18.78 19.03 -11.06
CA HIS A 222 -18.26 20.39 -11.24
C HIS A 222 -18.86 21.45 -10.30
N ARG A 223 -19.99 21.20 -9.65
CA ARG A 223 -20.61 22.06 -8.61
C ARG A 223 -20.59 21.45 -7.22
N ASN A 224 -20.19 20.20 -7.09
CA ASN A 224 -20.03 19.48 -5.82
C ASN A 224 -18.83 18.53 -5.94
N PRO A 225 -17.59 19.02 -5.81
CA PRO A 225 -16.38 18.23 -6.05
C PRO A 225 -16.09 17.19 -4.95
N ALA A 226 -16.85 17.24 -3.86
CA ALA A 226 -16.80 16.31 -2.72
C ALA A 226 -15.36 16.11 -2.16
N VAL A 227 -15.09 14.94 -1.59
CA VAL A 227 -13.80 14.60 -0.98
C VAL A 227 -12.63 14.68 -1.96
N ILE A 228 -12.84 14.31 -3.23
CA ILE A 228 -11.78 14.29 -4.25
C ILE A 228 -11.31 15.72 -4.56
N GLY A 229 -12.26 16.68 -4.71
CA GLY A 229 -11.92 18.08 -4.89
C GLY A 229 -11.17 18.66 -3.68
N ALA A 230 -11.68 18.41 -2.48
CA ALA A 230 -11.04 18.85 -1.24
C ALA A 230 -9.63 18.32 -1.06
N ALA A 231 -9.39 17.06 -1.41
CA ALA A 231 -8.08 16.40 -1.33
C ALA A 231 -7.09 17.00 -2.35
N SER A 232 -7.52 17.19 -3.60
CA SER A 232 -6.65 17.68 -4.67
C SER A 232 -6.12 19.09 -4.41
N GLU A 233 -6.94 19.97 -3.85
CA GLU A 233 -6.54 21.36 -3.53
C GLU A 233 -5.58 21.45 -2.34
N ARG A 234 -5.56 20.43 -1.47
CA ARG A 234 -4.70 20.38 -0.28
C ARG A 234 -3.41 19.57 -0.48
N GLY A 235 -3.18 19.03 -1.68
CA GLY A 235 -2.02 18.18 -1.93
C GLY A 235 -2.01 16.92 -1.08
N ILE A 236 -3.18 16.35 -0.82
CA ILE A 236 -3.35 15.14 -0.05
C ILE A 236 -2.81 13.94 -0.84
N ARG A 237 -2.13 13.03 -0.18
CA ARG A 237 -1.71 11.77 -0.82
C ARG A 237 -2.93 10.88 -1.05
N ALA A 238 -3.05 10.32 -2.26
CA ALA A 238 -4.19 9.52 -2.65
C ALA A 238 -3.74 8.12 -3.10
N GLU A 239 -4.31 7.10 -2.50
CA GLU A 239 -4.14 5.72 -2.94
C GLU A 239 -4.87 5.48 -4.27
N LEU A 240 -4.30 4.61 -5.12
CA LEU A 240 -4.88 4.29 -6.42
C LEU A 240 -4.65 2.83 -6.78
N ILE A 241 -5.74 2.13 -7.10
CA ILE A 241 -5.71 0.75 -7.62
C ILE A 241 -5.54 0.81 -9.14
N CYS A 242 -4.52 0.15 -9.68
CA CYS A 242 -4.22 0.14 -11.12
C CYS A 242 -4.36 -1.24 -11.75
N ASP A 243 -5.42 -1.97 -11.42
CA ASP A 243 -5.74 -3.28 -12.02
C ASP A 243 -6.49 -3.17 -13.37
N GLY A 244 -7.00 -1.99 -13.71
CA GLY A 244 -7.80 -1.73 -14.91
C GLY A 244 -9.28 -2.09 -14.76
N LEU A 245 -9.70 -2.55 -13.58
CA LEU A 245 -11.07 -2.93 -13.24
C LEU A 245 -11.72 -1.92 -12.28
N HIS A 246 -11.04 -1.63 -11.15
CA HIS A 246 -11.51 -0.63 -10.18
C HIS A 246 -11.47 0.78 -10.75
N VAL A 247 -10.44 1.10 -11.52
CA VAL A 247 -10.26 2.43 -12.10
C VAL A 247 -9.94 2.31 -13.59
N HIS A 248 -10.75 2.92 -14.43
CA HIS A 248 -10.54 2.94 -15.88
C HIS A 248 -9.19 3.62 -16.23
N PRO A 249 -8.43 3.14 -17.22
CA PRO A 249 -7.11 3.72 -17.57
C PRO A 249 -7.11 5.23 -17.82
N SER A 250 -8.18 5.79 -18.36
CA SER A 250 -8.32 7.24 -18.53
C SER A 250 -8.44 7.97 -17.18
N SER A 251 -9.14 7.39 -16.21
CA SER A 251 -9.26 7.95 -14.84
C SER A 251 -7.95 7.82 -14.07
N VAL A 252 -7.17 6.76 -14.29
CA VAL A 252 -5.78 6.65 -13.78
C VAL A 252 -4.94 7.83 -14.25
N ARG A 253 -4.95 8.14 -15.56
CA ARG A 253 -4.24 9.32 -16.08
C ARG A 253 -4.75 10.65 -15.54
N MET A 254 -6.06 10.75 -15.28
CA MET A 254 -6.63 11.94 -14.63
C MET A 254 -6.16 12.05 -13.17
N ALA A 255 -6.11 10.95 -12.44
CA ALA A 255 -5.64 10.92 -11.04
C ALA A 255 -4.19 11.46 -10.93
N PHE A 256 -3.27 10.96 -11.76
CA PHE A 256 -1.88 11.45 -11.75
C PHE A 256 -1.75 12.94 -12.09
N LYS A 257 -2.65 13.50 -12.91
CA LYS A 257 -2.69 14.94 -13.19
C LYS A 257 -3.31 15.75 -12.06
N LEU A 258 -4.31 15.19 -11.38
CA LEU A 258 -5.02 15.83 -10.29
C LEU A 258 -4.22 15.83 -8.99
N PHE A 259 -3.38 14.80 -8.78
CA PHE A 259 -2.54 14.59 -7.61
C PHE A 259 -1.06 14.45 -8.00
N PRO A 260 -0.43 15.51 -8.59
CA PRO A 260 0.93 15.41 -9.09
C PRO A 260 1.93 15.12 -7.96
N GLY A 261 2.66 13.99 -8.08
CA GLY A 261 3.62 13.54 -7.06
C GLY A 261 2.99 13.08 -5.75
N GLN A 262 1.66 12.84 -5.69
CA GLN A 262 0.94 12.44 -4.48
C GLN A 262 0.20 11.10 -4.63
N ILE A 263 0.28 10.46 -5.79
CA ILE A 263 -0.34 9.13 -5.97
C ILE A 263 0.48 8.08 -5.25
N CYS A 264 -0.21 7.28 -4.42
CA CYS A 264 0.28 6.09 -3.76
C CYS A 264 -0.37 4.87 -4.42
N LEU A 265 0.36 4.11 -5.23
CA LEU A 265 -0.19 2.89 -5.79
C LEU A 265 -0.33 1.83 -4.70
N ILE A 266 -1.47 1.15 -4.72
CA ILE A 266 -1.81 0.05 -3.81
C ILE A 266 -2.34 -1.13 -4.61
N SER A 267 -2.35 -2.31 -4.01
CA SER A 267 -3.01 -3.45 -4.62
C SER A 267 -4.48 -3.54 -4.24
N ASP A 268 -4.82 -3.27 -3.00
CA ASP A 268 -6.12 -3.59 -2.41
C ASP A 268 -6.49 -5.06 -2.66
N SER A 269 -5.49 -5.93 -2.59
CA SER A 269 -5.64 -7.33 -2.91
C SER A 269 -6.28 -8.09 -1.75
N LEU A 270 -7.10 -9.09 -2.13
CA LEU A 270 -7.77 -10.00 -1.21
C LEU A 270 -7.01 -11.32 -1.10
N ARG A 271 -7.38 -12.16 -0.12
CA ARG A 271 -6.82 -13.52 0.06
C ARG A 271 -6.79 -14.36 -1.20
N CYS A 272 -7.70 -14.13 -2.15
CA CYS A 272 -7.75 -14.82 -3.43
C CYS A 272 -6.66 -14.39 -4.42
N CYS A 273 -5.90 -13.32 -4.15
CA CYS A 273 -4.77 -12.92 -4.99
C CYS A 273 -3.71 -14.03 -5.02
N GLY A 274 -3.32 -14.46 -6.21
CA GLY A 274 -2.39 -15.59 -6.41
C GLY A 274 -3.03 -16.97 -6.28
N MET A 275 -4.36 -17.04 -6.14
CA MET A 275 -5.12 -18.28 -6.01
C MET A 275 -5.94 -18.57 -7.28
N PRO A 276 -6.38 -19.84 -7.49
CA PRO A 276 -7.28 -20.18 -8.61
C PRO A 276 -8.67 -19.58 -8.41
N ASP A 277 -9.47 -19.54 -9.49
CA ASP A 277 -10.90 -19.17 -9.42
C ASP A 277 -11.63 -20.05 -8.41
N GLY A 278 -12.54 -19.43 -7.63
CA GLY A 278 -13.25 -20.13 -6.56
C GLY A 278 -13.93 -19.20 -5.56
N GLU A 279 -14.38 -19.79 -4.47
CA GLU A 279 -15.03 -19.10 -3.36
C GLU A 279 -14.02 -18.84 -2.25
N TYR A 280 -14.04 -17.60 -1.71
CA TYR A 280 -13.14 -17.14 -0.67
C TYR A 280 -13.92 -16.36 0.38
N GLU A 281 -13.41 -16.34 1.60
CA GLU A 281 -14.00 -15.58 2.70
C GLU A 281 -13.43 -14.13 2.68
N LEU A 282 -14.27 -13.13 3.01
CA LEU A 282 -13.91 -11.73 3.16
C LEU A 282 -14.73 -11.09 4.29
N GLY A 283 -14.13 -10.85 5.44
CA GLY A 283 -14.79 -10.14 6.56
C GLY A 283 -16.12 -10.77 7.01
N GLY A 284 -16.21 -12.10 6.99
CA GLY A 284 -17.43 -12.85 7.31
C GLY A 284 -18.40 -13.03 6.14
N GLN A 285 -18.04 -12.61 4.93
CA GLN A 285 -18.85 -12.73 3.72
C GLN A 285 -18.15 -13.63 2.70
N THR A 286 -18.90 -14.20 1.73
CA THR A 286 -18.33 -14.96 0.62
C THR A 286 -18.04 -14.05 -0.57
N ALA A 287 -16.79 -14.07 -1.04
CA ALA A 287 -16.35 -13.46 -2.29
C ALA A 287 -16.07 -14.54 -3.34
N TYR A 288 -16.45 -14.27 -4.57
CA TYR A 288 -16.28 -15.17 -5.71
C TYR A 288 -15.20 -14.63 -6.64
N LEU A 289 -14.06 -15.32 -6.74
CA LEU A 289 -13.04 -15.02 -7.73
C LEU A 289 -13.37 -15.71 -9.04
N LYS A 290 -13.50 -14.93 -10.10
CA LYS A 290 -13.66 -15.42 -11.46
C LYS A 290 -12.93 -14.49 -12.44
N ASP A 291 -12.12 -15.05 -13.31
CA ASP A 291 -11.38 -14.30 -14.33
C ASP A 291 -10.60 -13.10 -13.74
N HIS A 292 -9.93 -13.31 -12.61
CA HIS A 292 -9.17 -12.30 -11.84
C HIS A 292 -10.01 -11.17 -11.22
N ILE A 293 -11.33 -11.33 -11.13
CA ILE A 293 -12.24 -10.36 -10.52
C ILE A 293 -12.91 -10.99 -9.31
N ALA A 294 -12.72 -10.39 -8.13
CA ALA A 294 -13.39 -10.81 -6.91
C ALA A 294 -14.68 -9.99 -6.69
N ARG A 295 -15.82 -10.67 -6.50
CA ARG A 295 -17.13 -10.04 -6.28
C ARG A 295 -17.88 -10.69 -5.13
N LEU A 296 -18.67 -9.90 -4.41
CA LEU A 296 -19.71 -10.41 -3.52
C LEU A 296 -20.89 -10.99 -4.32
N ALA A 297 -21.80 -11.71 -3.65
CA ALA A 297 -22.97 -12.33 -4.26
C ALA A 297 -23.93 -11.32 -4.95
N ASP A 298 -23.95 -10.09 -4.50
CA ASP A 298 -24.75 -9.00 -5.11
C ASP A 298 -24.07 -8.33 -6.32
N GLY A 299 -22.85 -8.77 -6.69
CA GLY A 299 -22.08 -8.25 -7.80
C GLY A 299 -21.15 -7.09 -7.45
N THR A 300 -21.14 -6.62 -6.20
CA THR A 300 -20.19 -5.60 -5.72
C THR A 300 -18.76 -6.09 -5.91
N ILE A 301 -17.87 -5.26 -6.48
CA ILE A 301 -16.44 -5.57 -6.52
C ILE A 301 -15.94 -5.57 -5.06
N ALA A 302 -15.31 -6.67 -4.67
CA ALA A 302 -14.91 -6.89 -3.29
C ALA A 302 -13.48 -6.37 -2.99
N GLY A 303 -12.64 -6.34 -4.00
CA GLY A 303 -11.22 -5.93 -3.96
C GLY A 303 -10.46 -6.57 -5.12
N ALA A 304 -9.17 -6.34 -5.20
CA ALA A 304 -8.36 -6.82 -6.30
C ALA A 304 -7.87 -8.26 -6.11
N ALA A 305 -7.67 -8.96 -7.22
CA ALA A 305 -6.92 -10.22 -7.27
C ALA A 305 -5.54 -10.05 -7.93
N THR A 306 -5.04 -8.80 -7.96
CA THR A 306 -3.80 -8.38 -8.61
C THR A 306 -2.83 -7.86 -7.55
N ASN A 307 -1.53 -8.13 -7.70
CA ASN A 307 -0.50 -7.59 -6.81
C ASN A 307 -0.04 -6.18 -7.25
N LEU A 308 0.63 -5.45 -6.34
CA LEU A 308 1.11 -4.09 -6.60
C LEU A 308 2.11 -4.01 -7.76
N TYR A 309 2.97 -5.02 -7.97
CA TYR A 309 3.95 -5.00 -9.07
C TYR A 309 3.26 -4.96 -10.44
N ASP A 310 2.22 -5.77 -10.60
CA ASP A 310 1.41 -5.77 -11.81
C ASP A 310 0.60 -4.47 -11.93
N GLY A 311 0.09 -3.92 -10.82
CA GLY A 311 -0.54 -2.60 -10.76
C GLY A 311 0.38 -1.48 -11.23
N MET A 312 1.64 -1.45 -10.78
CA MET A 312 2.65 -0.50 -11.25
C MET A 312 2.93 -0.64 -12.76
N ARG A 313 3.09 -1.87 -13.24
CA ARG A 313 3.27 -2.12 -14.69
C ARG A 313 2.06 -1.71 -15.50
N ASN A 314 0.87 -1.92 -14.99
CA ASN A 314 -0.37 -1.46 -15.62
C ASN A 314 -0.43 0.07 -15.68
N ALA A 315 -0.03 0.80 -14.62
CA ALA A 315 0.05 2.26 -14.67
C ALA A 315 0.91 2.74 -15.85
N VAL A 316 2.09 2.11 -16.07
CA VAL A 316 2.94 2.41 -17.23
C VAL A 316 2.22 2.09 -18.55
N ARG A 317 1.56 0.94 -18.66
CA ARG A 317 0.77 0.55 -19.85
C ARG A 317 -0.39 1.50 -20.12
N PHE A 318 -0.96 2.10 -19.08
CA PHE A 318 -2.02 3.10 -19.18
C PHE A 318 -1.51 4.49 -19.56
N GLY A 319 -0.18 4.65 -19.71
CA GLY A 319 0.46 5.86 -20.20
C GLY A 319 1.00 6.79 -19.11
N ILE A 320 1.17 6.28 -17.88
CA ILE A 320 1.91 7.00 -16.84
C ILE A 320 3.42 6.85 -17.09
N PRO A 321 4.22 7.94 -17.00
CA PRO A 321 5.67 7.86 -17.10
C PRO A 321 6.24 6.84 -16.09
N MET A 322 7.19 6.03 -16.54
CA MET A 322 7.77 4.94 -15.74
C MET A 322 8.30 5.45 -14.40
N ALA A 323 8.98 6.58 -14.38
CA ALA A 323 9.52 7.18 -13.15
C ALA A 323 8.40 7.53 -12.14
N GLU A 324 7.29 8.09 -12.61
CA GLU A 324 6.14 8.41 -11.77
C GLU A 324 5.46 7.15 -11.21
N ALA A 325 5.32 6.10 -12.03
CA ALA A 325 4.75 4.83 -11.60
C ALA A 325 5.62 4.13 -10.53
N ILE A 326 6.95 4.14 -10.70
CA ILE A 326 7.89 3.61 -9.72
C ILE A 326 7.82 4.42 -8.42
N THR A 327 7.88 5.75 -8.50
CA THR A 327 7.79 6.64 -7.32
C THR A 327 6.48 6.43 -6.57
N ALA A 328 5.37 6.26 -7.29
CA ALA A 328 4.05 6.00 -6.70
C ALA A 328 3.94 4.62 -6.00
N ALA A 329 4.78 3.65 -6.38
CA ALA A 329 4.80 2.31 -5.77
C ALA A 329 5.93 2.11 -4.74
N THR A 330 6.78 3.13 -4.50
CA THR A 330 7.96 3.03 -3.64
C THR A 330 8.05 4.20 -2.64
N GLU A 331 8.37 5.39 -3.10
CA GLU A 331 8.56 6.58 -2.26
C GLU A 331 7.25 7.04 -1.61
N GLN A 332 6.16 7.18 -2.39
CA GLN A 332 4.90 7.69 -1.87
C GLN A 332 4.31 6.81 -0.76
N PRO A 333 4.23 5.46 -0.91
CA PRO A 333 3.78 4.61 0.19
C PRO A 333 4.75 4.62 1.38
N ALA A 334 6.08 4.73 1.17
CA ALA A 334 7.03 4.85 2.27
C ALA A 334 6.80 6.12 3.10
N GLN A 335 6.50 7.24 2.44
CA GLN A 335 6.14 8.50 3.10
C GLN A 335 4.80 8.39 3.83
N ALA A 336 3.80 7.71 3.23
CA ALA A 336 2.48 7.51 3.83
C ALA A 336 2.54 6.81 5.21
N ILE A 337 3.47 5.87 5.38
CA ILE A 337 3.65 5.10 6.63
C ILE A 337 4.83 5.60 7.49
N HIS A 338 5.36 6.80 7.21
CA HIS A 338 6.50 7.39 7.92
C HIS A 338 7.73 6.47 8.00
N ALA A 339 8.07 5.82 6.88
CA ALA A 339 9.21 4.89 6.78
C ALA A 339 10.23 5.26 5.69
N PHE A 340 10.10 6.44 5.07
CA PHE A 340 10.95 6.86 3.96
C PHE A 340 12.43 7.03 4.35
N ASP A 341 12.71 7.21 5.63
CA ASP A 341 14.07 7.20 6.18
C ASP A 341 14.78 5.84 6.05
N ARG A 342 14.03 4.76 5.87
CA ARG A 342 14.52 3.37 5.85
C ARG A 342 14.32 2.63 4.54
N ILE A 343 13.26 2.95 3.78
CA ILE A 343 12.83 2.24 2.55
C ILE A 343 12.34 3.25 1.49
N GLY A 344 12.04 2.78 0.29
CA GLY A 344 11.36 3.56 -0.76
C GLY A 344 12.29 4.22 -1.78
N SER A 345 13.61 4.18 -1.58
CA SER A 345 14.60 4.66 -2.55
C SER A 345 15.93 3.93 -2.39
N ILE A 346 16.76 3.95 -3.44
CA ILE A 346 18.14 3.42 -3.40
C ILE A 346 19.05 4.54 -2.92
N GLU A 347 19.28 4.58 -1.60
CA GLU A 347 20.10 5.58 -0.92
C GLU A 347 20.93 4.96 0.21
N VAL A 348 22.11 5.52 0.42
CA VAL A 348 23.01 5.09 1.51
C VAL A 348 22.30 5.17 2.86
N GLY A 349 22.39 4.10 3.64
CA GLY A 349 21.80 3.96 4.96
C GLY A 349 20.43 3.28 4.97
N LYS A 350 19.70 3.25 3.86
CA LYS A 350 18.41 2.55 3.73
C LYS A 350 18.60 1.04 3.57
N TYR A 351 17.56 0.28 3.85
CA TYR A 351 17.58 -1.16 3.60
C TYR A 351 17.82 -1.44 2.11
N ALA A 352 18.68 -2.40 1.83
CA ALA A 352 19.01 -2.81 0.47
C ALA A 352 17.93 -3.76 -0.09
N ASP A 353 16.72 -3.26 -0.17
CA ASP A 353 15.56 -3.92 -0.73
C ASP A 353 15.32 -3.37 -2.14
N PHE A 354 15.51 -4.20 -3.16
CA PHE A 354 15.43 -3.76 -4.56
C PHE A 354 14.99 -4.87 -5.51
N VAL A 355 14.49 -4.46 -6.68
CA VAL A 355 14.10 -5.37 -7.76
C VAL A 355 15.00 -5.13 -8.96
N VAL A 356 15.55 -6.22 -9.49
CA VAL A 356 16.26 -6.26 -10.78
C VAL A 356 15.24 -6.65 -11.85
N CYS A 357 15.13 -5.85 -12.91
CA CYS A 357 14.17 -6.06 -13.98
C CYS A 357 14.74 -5.70 -15.34
N ASP A 358 14.02 -6.06 -16.40
CA ASP A 358 14.29 -5.61 -17.75
C ASP A 358 13.82 -4.16 -17.95
N ALA A 359 14.16 -3.55 -19.07
CA ALA A 359 13.78 -2.17 -19.40
C ALA A 359 12.25 -1.94 -19.47
N ASP A 360 11.46 -3.00 -19.68
CA ASP A 360 10.00 -2.98 -19.68
C ASP A 360 9.39 -3.30 -18.31
N LEU A 361 10.22 -3.34 -17.25
CA LEU A 361 9.88 -3.76 -15.89
C LEU A 361 9.44 -5.24 -15.79
N SER A 362 9.82 -6.11 -16.71
CA SER A 362 9.73 -7.55 -16.50
C SER A 362 10.70 -7.96 -15.39
N ARG A 363 10.15 -8.52 -14.30
CA ARG A 363 10.93 -8.83 -13.09
C ARG A 363 11.89 -10.01 -13.34
N ARG A 364 13.18 -9.82 -13.06
CA ARG A 364 14.19 -10.87 -13.12
C ARG A 364 14.47 -11.45 -11.73
N LYS A 365 14.71 -10.59 -10.74
CA LYS A 365 15.09 -11.01 -9.39
C LYS A 365 14.74 -9.98 -8.34
N VAL A 366 14.40 -10.43 -7.15
CA VAL A 366 14.10 -9.59 -5.98
C VAL A 366 15.19 -9.79 -4.93
N TYR A 367 15.56 -8.71 -4.26
CA TYR A 367 16.51 -8.71 -3.17
C TYR A 367 15.93 -8.01 -1.95
N ILE A 368 16.10 -8.61 -0.77
CA ILE A 368 15.70 -8.03 0.52
C ILE A 368 16.92 -8.06 1.43
N GLY A 369 17.38 -6.88 1.87
CA GLY A 369 18.64 -6.73 2.61
C GLY A 369 19.85 -7.14 1.80
N GLY A 370 19.80 -7.06 0.47
CA GLY A 370 20.85 -7.48 -0.45
C GLY A 370 20.90 -8.99 -0.70
N GLU A 371 20.04 -9.77 -0.09
CA GLU A 371 19.93 -11.22 -0.29
C GLU A 371 18.82 -11.53 -1.29
N ALA A 372 19.08 -12.46 -2.20
CA ALA A 372 18.12 -12.85 -3.21
C ALA A 372 16.93 -13.59 -2.59
N VAL A 373 15.71 -13.24 -2.99
CA VAL A 373 14.50 -13.97 -2.68
C VAL A 373 14.40 -15.20 -3.61
N GLU A 374 14.15 -16.37 -3.03
CA GLU A 374 14.01 -17.65 -3.74
C GLU A 374 12.58 -17.91 -4.25
#